data_d6eecc21020d5ec2a572bad8420b48eb
#
_entry.id   d6eecc21020d5ec2a572bad8420b48eb
#
_cell.length_a   1.000
_cell.length_b   1.000
_cell.length_c   1.000
_cell.angle_alpha   90.00
_cell.angle_beta   90.00
_cell.angle_gamma   90.00
#
_symmetry.space_group_name_H-M   'P 1'
#
loop_
_entity.id
_entity.type
_entity.pdbx_description
1 polymer ?
#
loop_
_entity_poly.entity_id
_entity_poly.type
_entity_poly.pdbx_seq_one_letter_code
_entity_poly.pdbx_strand_id
1 'polypeptide(L)'
;IVVPPSHMMMRTLANNDNIAFPWFAPSGTRRGVVDNATSVGYVDTASGEFETISVTESVRDSMHEVKVNPITFFSGAGIVNFGNLTQTSASSALDRINVSRLAVYLRTQLDAIAKPFIFEPNDELTRNEIKGAIESFLLELTGQRALFDFLVVCDDTN
;
A
#
# COMPACT_ATOMS: atom_id res chain seq x y z
N ILE A 1 10.70 25.37 3.97
CA ILE A 1 9.47 25.23 3.16
C ILE A 1 8.54 24.28 3.90
N VAL A 2 7.28 24.70 4.10
CA VAL A 2 6.23 23.85 4.65
C VAL A 2 5.51 23.19 3.50
N VAL A 3 5.35 21.85 3.58
CA VAL A 3 4.66 21.05 2.59
C VAL A 3 3.58 20.19 3.25
N PRO A 4 2.48 19.90 2.56
CA PRO A 4 1.44 19.05 3.14
C PRO A 4 1.95 17.61 3.35
N PRO A 5 1.45 16.90 4.37
CA PRO A 5 1.85 15.49 4.66
C PRO A 5 1.68 14.54 3.48
N SER A 6 0.66 14.76 2.64
CA SER A 6 0.42 13.96 1.44
C SER A 6 1.58 14.00 0.44
N HIS A 7 2.24 15.14 0.29
CA HIS A 7 3.42 15.26 -0.57
C HIS A 7 4.57 14.37 -0.07
N MET A 8 4.81 14.40 1.23
CA MET A 8 5.86 13.57 1.83
C MET A 8 5.50 12.08 1.78
N MET A 9 4.20 11.74 1.95
CA MET A 9 3.73 10.36 1.82
C MET A 9 3.88 9.80 0.41
N MET A 10 3.61 10.58 -0.63
CA MET A 10 3.86 10.14 -2.01
C MET A 10 5.34 9.80 -2.24
N ARG A 11 6.24 10.62 -1.70
CA ARG A 11 7.68 10.36 -1.75
C ARG A 11 8.05 9.07 -0.98
N THR A 12 7.51 8.87 0.21
CA THR A 12 7.75 7.67 1.02
C THR A 12 7.25 6.41 0.30
N LEU A 13 6.08 6.48 -0.35
CA LEU A 13 5.54 5.39 -1.16
C LEU A 13 6.45 5.08 -2.36
N ALA A 14 6.87 6.10 -3.11
CA ALA A 14 7.76 5.92 -4.25
C ALA A 14 9.12 5.34 -3.82
N ASN A 15 9.68 5.80 -2.70
CA ASN A 15 10.90 5.25 -2.15
C ASN A 15 10.73 3.80 -1.69
N ASN A 16 9.60 3.47 -1.07
CA ASN A 16 9.28 2.09 -0.72
C ASN A 16 9.23 1.18 -1.96
N ASP A 17 8.68 1.66 -3.07
CA ASP A 17 8.60 0.90 -4.32
C ASP A 17 9.96 0.67 -4.99
N ASN A 18 10.91 1.58 -4.76
CA ASN A 18 12.28 1.42 -5.24
C ASN A 18 13.11 0.41 -4.44
N ILE A 19 12.83 0.24 -3.13
CA ILE A 19 13.62 -0.61 -2.23
C ILE A 19 12.92 -1.92 -1.85
N ALA A 20 11.63 -2.02 -2.14
CA ALA A 20 10.79 -3.17 -1.82
C ALA A 20 9.64 -3.28 -2.83
N PHE A 21 8.72 -4.21 -2.62
CA PHE A 21 7.55 -4.37 -3.48
C PHE A 21 6.35 -3.56 -2.96
N PRO A 22 5.37 -3.22 -3.83
CA PRO A 22 4.17 -2.45 -3.45
C PRO A 22 3.33 -3.05 -2.31
N TRP A 23 3.40 -4.36 -2.11
CA TRP A 23 2.69 -5.08 -1.05
C TRP A 23 3.38 -5.08 0.30
N PHE A 24 4.54 -4.45 0.42
CA PHE A 24 5.12 -4.19 1.72
C PHE A 24 4.58 -2.88 2.30
N ALA A 25 4.26 -2.89 3.61
CA ALA A 25 3.74 -1.71 4.28
C ALA A 25 4.75 -0.55 4.24
N PRO A 26 4.37 0.64 3.73
CA PRO A 26 5.22 1.83 3.68
C PRO A 26 5.21 2.55 5.03
N SER A 27 5.48 1.83 6.11
CA SER A 27 5.29 2.30 7.49
C SER A 27 6.39 1.81 8.41
N GLY A 28 6.53 2.48 9.54
CA GLY A 28 7.50 2.16 10.58
C GLY A 28 8.92 2.59 10.25
N THR A 29 9.84 2.26 11.14
CA THR A 29 11.24 2.74 11.08
C THR A 29 12.06 2.16 9.94
N ARG A 30 11.58 1.11 9.29
CA ARG A 30 12.31 0.43 8.21
C ARG A 30 11.95 0.98 6.82
N ARG A 31 10.68 1.27 6.55
CA ARG A 31 10.18 1.66 5.22
C ARG A 31 9.30 2.91 5.22
N GLY A 32 8.92 3.39 6.40
CA GLY A 32 8.09 4.56 6.57
C GLY A 32 8.88 5.83 6.89
N VAL A 33 10.19 5.82 6.74
CA VAL A 33 11.03 7.00 7.02
C VAL A 33 10.70 8.10 6.02
N VAL A 34 10.44 9.30 6.55
CA VAL A 34 10.11 10.49 5.77
C VAL A 34 11.39 11.30 5.61
N ASP A 35 12.06 11.12 4.48
CA ASP A 35 13.31 11.80 4.19
C ASP A 35 13.12 13.32 4.00
N ASN A 36 14.13 14.08 4.39
CA ASN A 36 14.19 15.55 4.25
C ASN A 36 13.08 16.30 5.04
N ALA A 37 12.43 15.66 6.01
CA ALA A 37 11.58 16.33 6.96
C ALA A 37 12.35 16.61 8.26
N THR A 38 12.27 17.85 8.75
CA THR A 38 12.95 18.28 9.98
C THR A 38 12.00 18.33 11.17
N SER A 39 10.73 18.59 10.92
CA SER A 39 9.70 18.70 11.96
C SER A 39 8.32 18.39 11.39
N VAL A 40 7.39 18.07 12.27
CA VAL A 40 5.96 17.89 11.98
C VAL A 40 5.18 18.96 12.75
N GLY A 41 4.22 19.60 12.11
CA GLY A 41 3.47 20.67 12.74
C GLY A 41 2.38 21.23 11.81
N TYR A 42 1.89 22.37 12.14
CA TYR A 42 0.88 23.10 11.35
C TYR A 42 1.25 24.59 11.25
N VAL A 43 0.66 25.26 10.30
CA VAL A 43 0.74 26.72 10.22
C VAL A 43 -0.44 27.28 11.00
N ASP A 44 -0.16 28.04 12.06
CA ASP A 44 -1.21 28.73 12.79
C ASP A 44 -1.85 29.81 11.91
N THR A 45 -3.16 29.77 11.80
CA THR A 45 -3.92 30.69 10.94
C THR A 45 -3.98 32.11 11.47
N ALA A 46 -3.73 32.32 12.76
CA ALA A 46 -3.76 33.64 13.38
C ALA A 46 -2.43 34.37 13.26
N SER A 47 -1.31 33.67 13.50
CA SER A 47 0.04 34.22 13.42
C SER A 47 0.71 34.05 12.07
N GLY A 48 0.30 33.04 11.28
CA GLY A 48 0.98 32.60 10.05
C GLY A 48 2.29 31.87 10.29
N GLU A 49 2.63 31.59 11.54
CA GLU A 49 3.88 30.91 11.91
C GLU A 49 3.68 29.39 11.93
N PHE A 50 4.79 28.67 11.73
CA PHE A 50 4.78 27.21 11.78
C PHE A 50 5.02 26.76 13.23
N GLU A 51 4.05 26.05 13.79
CA GLU A 51 4.13 25.45 15.10
C GLU A 51 4.37 23.95 15.03
N THR A 52 5.38 23.47 15.76
CA THR A 52 5.70 22.05 15.84
C THR A 52 4.79 21.33 16.83
N ILE A 53 4.36 20.11 16.47
CA ILE A 53 3.57 19.25 17.35
C ILE A 53 4.34 17.99 17.72
N SER A 54 4.12 17.52 18.93
CA SER A 54 4.57 16.21 19.40
C SER A 54 3.41 15.23 19.33
N VAL A 55 3.52 14.25 18.46
CA VAL A 55 2.51 13.19 18.32
C VAL A 55 2.85 12.08 19.30
N THR A 56 2.29 12.17 20.51
CA THR A 56 2.46 11.17 21.57
C THR A 56 1.75 9.85 21.24
N GLU A 57 1.98 8.81 22.04
CA GLU A 57 1.31 7.50 21.87
C GLU A 57 -0.22 7.65 21.95
N SER A 58 -0.73 8.34 22.95
CA SER A 58 -2.18 8.58 23.09
C SER A 58 -2.79 9.32 21.90
N VAL A 59 -2.06 10.30 21.32
CA VAL A 59 -2.51 11.00 20.11
C VAL A 59 -2.52 10.05 18.90
N ARG A 60 -1.51 9.19 18.78
CA ARG A 60 -1.48 8.17 17.71
C ARG A 60 -2.65 7.20 17.81
N ASP A 61 -3.01 6.76 18.99
CA ASP A 61 -4.14 5.88 19.23
C ASP A 61 -5.46 6.54 18.81
N SER A 62 -5.68 7.78 19.22
CA SER A 62 -6.86 8.55 18.80
C SER A 62 -6.90 8.76 17.28
N MET A 63 -5.75 9.01 16.65
CA MET A 63 -5.67 9.09 15.16
C MET A 63 -5.98 7.76 14.49
N HIS A 64 -5.54 6.65 15.08
CA HIS A 64 -5.81 5.31 14.56
C HIS A 64 -7.30 4.97 14.60
N GLU A 65 -8.02 5.34 15.68
CA GLU A 65 -9.47 5.14 15.79
C GLU A 65 -10.25 5.80 14.66
N VAL A 66 -9.81 6.98 14.22
CA VAL A 66 -10.41 7.71 13.07
C VAL A 66 -9.72 7.42 11.73
N LYS A 67 -8.91 6.34 11.66
CA LYS A 67 -8.18 5.88 10.47
C LYS A 67 -7.25 6.93 9.84
N VAL A 68 -6.65 7.77 10.66
CA VAL A 68 -5.60 8.69 10.24
C VAL A 68 -4.24 8.07 10.53
N ASN A 69 -3.38 7.99 9.52
CA ASN A 69 -2.02 7.47 9.67
C ASN A 69 -1.12 8.57 10.22
N PRO A 70 -0.56 8.43 11.43
CA PRO A 70 0.27 9.45 12.03
C PRO A 70 1.65 9.51 11.37
N ILE A 71 2.14 10.73 11.15
CA ILE A 71 3.55 11.00 10.86
C ILE A 71 4.15 11.57 12.16
N THR A 72 5.16 10.92 12.70
CA THR A 72 5.68 11.23 14.02
C THR A 72 7.20 11.04 14.09
N PHE A 73 7.81 11.64 15.08
CA PHE A 73 9.25 11.50 15.34
C PHE A 73 9.51 10.30 16.25
N PHE A 74 10.48 9.47 15.83
CA PHE A 74 11.03 8.41 16.67
C PHE A 74 12.53 8.62 16.86
N SER A 75 12.99 8.51 18.10
CA SER A 75 14.42 8.57 18.41
C SER A 75 15.16 7.47 17.66
N GLY A 76 16.23 7.85 16.96
CA GLY A 76 17.04 6.93 16.16
C GLY A 76 16.54 6.65 14.74
N ALA A 77 15.29 6.98 14.41
CA ALA A 77 14.74 6.79 13.07
C ALA A 77 14.33 8.09 12.37
N GLY A 78 14.18 9.18 13.14
CA GLY A 78 13.70 10.45 12.62
C GLY A 78 12.18 10.51 12.47
N ILE A 79 11.71 11.24 11.48
CA ILE A 79 10.28 11.35 11.18
C ILE A 79 9.86 10.16 10.34
N VAL A 80 8.81 9.46 10.77
CA VAL A 80 8.30 8.27 10.10
C VAL A 80 6.77 8.32 9.96
N ASN A 81 6.27 7.75 8.89
CA ASN A 81 4.88 7.32 8.80
C ASN A 81 4.68 6.09 9.67
N PHE A 82 3.79 6.17 10.65
CA PHE A 82 3.52 5.09 11.60
C PHE A 82 2.09 4.57 11.49
N GLY A 83 1.56 4.49 10.27
CA GLY A 83 0.23 3.96 9.99
C GLY A 83 0.16 3.32 8.61
N ASN A 84 -0.78 2.39 8.46
CA ASN A 84 -0.97 1.60 7.23
C ASN A 84 -2.47 1.37 6.95
N LEU A 85 -3.32 2.30 7.38
CA LEU A 85 -4.76 2.20 7.23
C LEU A 85 -5.25 2.93 5.99
N THR A 86 -6.26 2.37 5.34
CA THR A 86 -7.08 3.05 4.34
C THR A 86 -8.28 3.72 5.02
N GLN A 87 -8.98 4.59 4.31
CA GLN A 87 -10.18 5.28 4.82
C GLN A 87 -11.46 4.43 4.72
N THR A 88 -11.35 3.14 4.33
CA THR A 88 -12.54 2.28 4.23
C THR A 88 -13.19 2.07 5.60
N SER A 89 -14.52 2.20 5.66
CA SER A 89 -15.30 1.94 6.87
C SER A 89 -15.53 0.45 7.12
N ALA A 90 -15.51 -0.35 6.05
CA ALA A 90 -15.72 -1.79 6.15
C ALA A 90 -14.48 -2.48 6.73
N SER A 91 -14.70 -3.41 7.67
CA SER A 91 -13.65 -4.30 8.12
C SER A 91 -13.39 -5.36 7.05
N SER A 92 -12.29 -5.21 6.33
CA SER A 92 -11.89 -6.15 5.28
C SER A 92 -10.36 -6.16 5.16
N ALA A 93 -9.81 -7.12 4.41
CA ALA A 93 -8.37 -7.14 4.12
C ALA A 93 -7.90 -5.88 3.40
N LEU A 94 -8.79 -5.18 2.68
CA LEU A 94 -8.50 -3.94 1.96
C LEU A 94 -8.45 -2.70 2.88
N ASP A 95 -8.62 -2.84 4.18
CA ASP A 95 -8.44 -1.74 5.13
C ASP A 95 -6.97 -1.38 5.36
N ARG A 96 -6.04 -2.14 4.76
CA ARG A 96 -4.60 -1.89 4.80
C ARG A 96 -4.08 -1.39 3.46
N ILE A 97 -3.22 -0.36 3.50
CA ILE A 97 -2.64 0.26 2.29
C ILE A 97 -1.86 -0.77 1.46
N ASN A 98 -1.03 -1.58 2.08
CA ASN A 98 -0.22 -2.58 1.38
C ASN A 98 -1.08 -3.64 0.68
N VAL A 99 -2.17 -4.09 1.29
CA VAL A 99 -3.10 -5.07 0.69
C VAL A 99 -3.90 -4.45 -0.44
N SER A 100 -4.39 -3.21 -0.27
CA SER A 100 -5.05 -2.46 -1.34
C SER A 100 -4.14 -2.24 -2.54
N ARG A 101 -2.85 -1.94 -2.31
CA ARG A 101 -1.86 -1.78 -3.37
C ARG A 101 -1.56 -3.10 -4.08
N LEU A 102 -1.47 -4.20 -3.34
CA LEU A 102 -1.37 -5.55 -3.93
C LEU A 102 -2.57 -5.85 -4.83
N ALA A 103 -3.80 -5.56 -4.37
CA ALA A 103 -5.02 -5.80 -5.14
C ALA A 103 -5.04 -5.00 -6.46
N VAL A 104 -4.59 -3.74 -6.44
CA VAL A 104 -4.45 -2.92 -7.66
C VAL A 104 -3.40 -3.50 -8.60
N TYR A 105 -2.26 -3.91 -8.07
CA TYR A 105 -1.20 -4.55 -8.84
C TYR A 105 -1.67 -5.85 -9.50
N LEU A 106 -2.31 -6.74 -8.73
CA LEU A 106 -2.88 -7.98 -9.23
C LEU A 106 -3.87 -7.72 -10.37
N ARG A 107 -4.81 -6.80 -10.18
CA ARG A 107 -5.78 -6.44 -11.22
C ARG A 107 -5.11 -6.03 -12.53
N THR A 108 -4.11 -5.14 -12.45
CA THR A 108 -3.40 -4.65 -13.63
C THR A 108 -2.66 -5.76 -14.37
N GLN A 109 -2.02 -6.68 -13.63
CA GLN A 109 -1.26 -7.78 -14.23
C GLN A 109 -2.19 -8.86 -14.80
N LEU A 110 -3.27 -9.20 -14.08
CA LEU A 110 -4.26 -10.15 -14.56
C LEU A 110 -4.97 -9.66 -15.83
N ASP A 111 -5.30 -8.37 -15.90
CA ASP A 111 -5.83 -7.76 -17.12
C ASP A 111 -4.86 -7.88 -18.29
N ALA A 112 -3.57 -7.70 -18.04
CA ALA A 112 -2.54 -7.86 -19.09
C ALA A 112 -2.39 -9.31 -19.55
N ILE A 113 -2.45 -10.27 -18.63
CA ILE A 113 -2.40 -11.71 -18.92
C ILE A 113 -3.65 -12.14 -19.71
N ALA A 114 -4.83 -11.62 -19.35
CA ALA A 114 -6.09 -11.99 -19.98
C ALA A 114 -6.29 -11.40 -21.40
N LYS A 115 -5.67 -10.26 -21.70
CA LYS A 115 -5.86 -9.56 -22.99
C LYS A 115 -5.70 -10.42 -24.24
N PRO A 116 -4.68 -11.29 -24.39
CA PRO A 116 -4.51 -12.12 -25.59
C PRO A 116 -5.68 -13.07 -25.83
N PHE A 117 -6.41 -13.44 -24.78
CA PHE A 117 -7.46 -14.47 -24.85
C PHE A 117 -8.87 -13.92 -25.14
N ILE A 118 -9.03 -12.58 -25.27
CA ILE A 118 -10.37 -11.96 -25.41
C ILE A 118 -11.17 -12.48 -26.62
N PHE A 119 -10.48 -12.85 -27.68
CA PHE A 119 -11.10 -13.33 -28.93
C PHE A 119 -10.89 -14.81 -29.18
N GLU A 120 -10.30 -15.55 -28.24
CA GLU A 120 -10.09 -16.97 -28.36
C GLU A 120 -11.39 -17.76 -28.06
N PRO A 121 -11.57 -18.94 -28.64
CA PRO A 121 -12.71 -19.81 -28.33
C PRO A 121 -12.73 -20.17 -26.82
N ASN A 122 -13.93 -20.22 -26.25
CA ASN A 122 -14.07 -20.67 -24.86
C ASN A 122 -14.13 -22.20 -24.79
N ASP A 123 -12.99 -22.83 -24.96
CA ASP A 123 -12.82 -24.28 -24.85
C ASP A 123 -11.90 -24.66 -23.68
N GLU A 124 -11.76 -25.92 -23.43
CA GLU A 124 -10.96 -26.45 -22.33
C GLU A 124 -9.47 -26.09 -22.49
N LEU A 125 -8.97 -26.04 -23.74
CA LEU A 125 -7.57 -25.70 -24.01
C LEU A 125 -7.28 -24.25 -23.60
N THR A 126 -8.09 -23.30 -24.09
CA THR A 126 -7.95 -21.88 -23.77
C THR A 126 -8.07 -21.63 -22.25
N ARG A 127 -9.03 -22.29 -21.60
CA ARG A 127 -9.18 -22.17 -20.13
C ARG A 127 -7.95 -22.69 -19.37
N ASN A 128 -7.37 -23.80 -19.81
CA ASN A 128 -6.15 -24.35 -19.21
C ASN A 128 -4.93 -23.46 -19.45
N GLU A 129 -4.81 -22.83 -20.62
CA GLU A 129 -3.74 -21.87 -20.91
C GLU A 129 -3.84 -20.63 -20.03
N ILE A 130 -5.03 -20.04 -19.91
CA ILE A 130 -5.28 -18.91 -19.01
C ILE A 130 -4.94 -19.28 -17.57
N LYS A 131 -5.45 -20.42 -17.10
CA LYS A 131 -5.21 -20.92 -15.76
C LYS A 131 -3.72 -21.09 -15.49
N GLY A 132 -3.00 -21.75 -16.39
CA GLY A 132 -1.56 -21.97 -16.25
C GLY A 132 -0.74 -20.67 -16.24
N ALA A 133 -1.12 -19.69 -17.08
CA ALA A 133 -0.46 -18.38 -17.09
C ALA A 133 -0.68 -17.62 -15.78
N ILE A 134 -1.90 -17.62 -15.24
CA ILE A 134 -2.24 -16.99 -13.97
C ILE A 134 -1.56 -17.70 -12.79
N GLU A 135 -1.59 -19.04 -12.75
CA GLU A 135 -0.95 -19.82 -11.69
C GLU A 135 0.55 -19.58 -11.65
N SER A 136 1.22 -19.52 -12.80
CA SER A 136 2.66 -19.20 -12.88
C SER A 136 2.98 -17.83 -12.32
N PHE A 137 2.18 -16.83 -12.65
CA PHE A 137 2.33 -15.47 -12.13
C PHE A 137 2.09 -15.41 -10.60
N LEU A 138 1.05 -16.05 -10.09
CA LEU A 138 0.74 -16.05 -8.67
C LEU A 138 1.77 -16.84 -7.84
N LEU A 139 2.36 -17.90 -8.42
CA LEU A 139 3.44 -18.65 -7.81
C LEU A 139 4.70 -17.77 -7.63
N GLU A 140 5.03 -16.95 -8.62
CA GLU A 140 6.12 -15.97 -8.51
C GLU A 140 5.84 -14.99 -7.35
N LEU A 141 4.63 -14.45 -7.27
CA LEU A 141 4.23 -13.52 -6.20
C LEU A 141 4.27 -14.17 -4.81
N THR A 142 3.96 -15.45 -4.71
CA THR A 142 4.11 -16.22 -3.46
C THR A 142 5.58 -16.30 -3.06
N GLY A 143 6.48 -16.57 -4.00
CA GLY A 143 7.92 -16.51 -3.78
C GLY A 143 8.43 -15.12 -3.34
N GLN A 144 7.79 -14.05 -3.82
CA GLN A 144 8.07 -12.67 -3.44
C GLN A 144 7.33 -12.22 -2.16
N ARG A 145 6.69 -13.13 -1.44
CA ARG A 145 5.99 -12.88 -0.16
C ARG A 145 4.77 -11.94 -0.30
N ALA A 146 4.17 -11.88 -1.47
CA ALA A 146 2.93 -11.13 -1.70
C ALA A 146 1.70 -11.89 -1.20
N LEU A 147 1.69 -13.20 -1.40
CA LEU A 147 0.61 -14.12 -1.08
C LEU A 147 1.16 -15.27 -0.22
N PHE A 148 0.31 -15.86 0.61
CA PHE A 148 0.60 -17.11 1.29
C PHE A 148 0.19 -18.32 0.46
N ASP A 149 -0.98 -18.23 -0.16
CA ASP A 149 -1.58 -19.25 -0.98
C ASP A 149 -2.55 -18.61 -1.97
N PHE A 150 -2.90 -19.35 -3.02
CA PHE A 150 -3.86 -18.90 -4.04
C PHE A 150 -4.60 -20.10 -4.63
N LEU A 151 -5.78 -19.83 -5.16
CA LEU A 151 -6.56 -20.78 -5.93
C LEU A 151 -7.05 -20.07 -7.21
N VAL A 152 -6.76 -20.66 -8.36
CA VAL A 152 -7.27 -20.21 -9.65
C VAL A 152 -8.37 -21.17 -10.12
N VAL A 153 -9.57 -20.66 -10.23
CA VAL A 153 -10.70 -21.39 -10.81
C VAL A 153 -10.96 -20.82 -12.20
N CYS A 154 -10.81 -21.65 -13.21
CA CYS A 154 -11.13 -21.34 -14.59
C CYS A 154 -11.63 -22.65 -15.24
N ASP A 155 -12.93 -22.86 -15.14
CA ASP A 155 -13.61 -24.07 -15.60
C ASP A 155 -14.91 -23.71 -16.33
N ASP A 156 -15.79 -24.66 -16.52
CA ASP A 156 -17.05 -24.49 -17.23
C ASP A 156 -18.15 -23.85 -16.36
N THR A 157 -17.87 -23.55 -15.11
CA THR A 157 -18.83 -22.96 -14.14
C THR A 157 -18.67 -21.45 -14.00
N ASN A 158 -17.60 -20.84 -14.56
CA ASN A 158 -17.33 -19.40 -14.45
C ASN A 158 -16.90 -18.75 -15.78
#